data_01c9b67ab2c24295d082dee6ee0cf71b
#
_entry.id   01c9b67ab2c24295d082dee6ee0cf71b
#
_cell.length_a   1.000
_cell.length_b   1.000
_cell.length_c   1.000
_cell.angle_alpha   90.00
_cell.angle_beta   90.00
_cell.angle_gamma   90.00
#
_symmetry.space_group_name_H-M   'P 1'
#
loop_
_entity.id
_entity.type
_entity.pdbx_description
1 polymer ?
#
loop_
_entity_poly.entity_id
_entity_poly.type
_entity_poly.pdbx_seq_one_letter_code
_entity_poly.pdbx_strand_id
1 'polypeptide(L)'
;KFKEKDVIIMGINTKKITNDTSKIFNSMVVLDNQLNLISEYNKIKLVPFGEFLPFEKFFNKIGLKKISYGYESFSSGYQRKLISIKNKNFNFIPLICYEIIYSGRINLNSDKTNFIINISEDGWFGNSIGPYQHFSHSKFRAIEEGKYVIRSANNGISAYISPKGKIIHELESTQKGVIEVKKFK
;
A
#
# COMPACT_ATOMS: atom_id res chain seq x y z
N LYS A 1 -18.13 15.82 6.79
CA LYS A 1 -17.60 16.13 8.14
C LYS A 1 -17.29 14.81 8.81
N PHE A 2 -16.02 14.58 9.17
CA PHE A 2 -15.62 13.35 9.87
C PHE A 2 -16.23 13.32 11.27
N LYS A 3 -16.68 12.13 11.69
CA LYS A 3 -17.19 11.89 13.05
C LYS A 3 -16.01 11.61 13.98
N GLU A 4 -16.20 11.80 15.29
CA GLU A 4 -15.16 11.61 16.31
C GLU A 4 -14.45 10.25 16.26
N LYS A 5 -15.13 9.21 15.80
CA LYS A 5 -14.57 7.85 15.69
C LYS A 5 -14.02 7.51 14.30
N ASP A 6 -14.08 8.42 13.35
CA ASP A 6 -13.58 8.10 11.99
C ASP A 6 -12.06 8.10 11.97
N VAL A 7 -11.52 7.24 11.11
CA VAL A 7 -10.09 7.17 10.82
C VAL A 7 -9.88 7.21 9.32
N ILE A 8 -8.78 7.80 8.90
CA ILE A 8 -8.36 7.90 7.52
C ILE A 8 -7.13 7.02 7.33
N ILE A 9 -7.16 6.15 6.33
CA ILE A 9 -6.00 5.36 5.90
C ILE A 9 -5.63 5.86 4.51
N MET A 10 -4.41 6.36 4.34
CA MET A 10 -3.98 6.94 3.07
C MET A 10 -2.49 6.75 2.81
N GLY A 11 -2.10 6.87 1.54
CA GLY A 11 -0.71 6.94 1.11
C GLY A 11 -0.19 8.37 1.15
N ILE A 12 1.04 8.54 1.64
CA ILE A 12 1.73 9.82 1.69
C ILE A 12 3.25 9.61 1.65
N ASN A 13 3.99 10.59 1.15
CA ASN A 13 5.43 10.60 1.32
C ASN A 13 5.79 11.22 2.66
N THR A 14 6.53 10.49 3.49
CA THR A 14 7.02 10.99 4.77
C THR A 14 8.52 11.25 4.72
N LYS A 15 8.99 12.26 5.45
CA LYS A 15 10.40 12.62 5.54
C LYS A 15 10.85 12.54 7.00
N LYS A 16 11.92 11.78 7.25
CA LYS A 16 12.57 11.71 8.56
C LYS A 16 13.92 12.40 8.47
N ILE A 17 14.10 13.44 9.27
CA ILE A 17 15.34 14.21 9.35
C ILE A 17 16.03 13.79 10.66
N THR A 18 17.27 13.34 10.55
CA THR A 18 18.22 13.15 11.67
C THR A 18 19.36 14.12 11.48
N ASN A 19 20.19 14.36 12.50
CA ASN A 19 21.18 15.44 12.52
C ASN A 19 22.01 15.60 11.23
N ASP A 20 22.32 14.48 10.54
CA ASP A 20 23.18 14.50 9.34
C ASP A 20 22.54 13.89 8.09
N THR A 21 21.33 13.34 8.20
CA THR A 21 20.70 12.63 7.07
C THR A 21 19.21 12.89 6.99
N SER A 22 18.72 12.91 5.76
CA SER A 22 17.29 12.98 5.47
C SER A 22 16.88 11.71 4.71
N LYS A 23 15.81 11.07 5.14
CA LYS A 23 15.26 9.89 4.49
C LYS A 23 13.81 10.16 4.11
N ILE A 24 13.45 9.83 2.87
CA ILE A 24 12.09 9.94 2.35
C ILE A 24 11.53 8.53 2.22
N PHE A 25 10.29 8.33 2.65
CA PHE A 25 9.60 7.06 2.59
C PHE A 25 8.28 7.20 1.83
N ASN A 26 7.94 6.16 1.07
CA ASN A 26 6.58 5.94 0.60
C ASN A 26 5.83 5.25 1.75
N SER A 27 4.81 5.92 2.31
CA SER A 27 4.20 5.52 3.57
C SER A 27 2.69 5.35 3.47
N MET A 28 2.14 4.42 4.23
CA MET A 28 0.74 4.35 4.58
C MET A 28 0.57 4.89 5.99
N VAL A 29 -0.29 5.87 6.16
CA VAL A 29 -0.60 6.46 7.46
C VAL A 29 -2.04 6.20 7.86
N VAL A 30 -2.26 6.07 9.15
CA VAL A 30 -3.57 6.06 9.79
C VAL A 30 -3.70 7.32 10.61
N LEU A 31 -4.70 8.12 10.30
CA LEU A 31 -4.97 9.39 10.97
C LEU A 31 -6.32 9.33 11.67
N ASP A 32 -6.47 10.07 12.76
CA ASP A 32 -7.77 10.29 13.41
C ASP A 32 -8.61 11.37 12.68
N ASN A 33 -9.76 11.68 13.21
CA ASN A 33 -10.65 12.71 12.67
C ASN A 33 -10.13 14.15 12.81
N GLN A 34 -9.07 14.36 13.58
CA GLN A 34 -8.34 15.62 13.73
C GLN A 34 -7.04 15.65 12.94
N LEU A 35 -6.78 14.61 12.12
CA LEU A 35 -5.57 14.39 11.34
C LEU A 35 -4.31 14.12 12.17
N ASN A 36 -4.46 13.72 13.43
CA ASN A 36 -3.31 13.26 14.21
C ASN A 36 -2.88 11.87 13.77
N LEU A 37 -1.59 11.63 13.76
CA LEU A 37 -1.01 10.35 13.36
C LEU A 37 -1.24 9.27 14.42
N ILE A 38 -2.01 8.24 14.07
CA ILE A 38 -2.23 7.05 14.91
C ILE A 38 -1.15 5.99 14.63
N SER A 39 -0.84 5.76 13.35
CA SER A 39 0.14 4.74 12.93
C SER A 39 0.72 5.05 11.56
N GLU A 40 1.95 4.57 11.33
CA GLU A 40 2.68 4.71 10.08
C GLU A 40 3.31 3.36 9.68
N TYR A 41 3.23 3.05 8.41
CA TYR A 41 3.95 1.95 7.78
C TYR A 41 4.73 2.49 6.59
N ASN A 42 6.05 2.29 6.59
CA ASN A 42 6.93 2.66 5.50
C ASN A 42 7.14 1.46 4.58
N LYS A 43 6.93 1.65 3.29
CA LYS A 43 7.11 0.62 2.27
C LYS A 43 8.48 -0.05 2.36
N ILE A 44 8.49 -1.37 2.39
CA ILE A 44 9.74 -2.16 2.54
C ILE A 44 10.27 -2.58 1.18
N LYS A 45 9.39 -3.06 0.31
CA LYS A 45 9.76 -3.53 -1.03
C LYS A 45 9.57 -2.42 -2.04
N LEU A 46 10.64 -1.67 -2.28
CA LEU A 46 10.66 -0.59 -3.26
C LEU A 46 10.74 -1.12 -4.69
N VAL A 47 10.18 -0.38 -5.63
CA VAL A 47 10.24 -0.68 -7.06
C VAL A 47 11.58 -0.20 -7.62
N PRO A 48 12.42 -1.12 -8.15
CA PRO A 48 13.68 -0.73 -8.77
C PRO A 48 13.44 0.22 -9.95
N PHE A 49 14.32 1.18 -10.15
CA PHE A 49 14.27 2.24 -11.17
C PHE A 49 13.08 3.21 -11.05
N GLY A 50 12.02 2.83 -10.38
CA GLY A 50 10.87 3.68 -10.07
C GLY A 50 11.05 4.46 -8.76
N GLU A 51 11.29 3.78 -7.67
CA GLU A 51 11.37 4.34 -6.32
C GLU A 51 12.80 4.51 -5.82
N PHE A 52 13.72 3.69 -6.32
CA PHE A 52 15.15 3.81 -6.05
C PHE A 52 15.97 3.40 -7.27
N LEU A 53 17.19 3.88 -7.36
CA LEU A 53 18.13 3.50 -8.41
C LEU A 53 19.10 2.44 -7.86
N PRO A 54 19.00 1.16 -8.31
CA PRO A 54 20.02 0.17 -7.95
C PRO A 54 21.40 0.66 -8.41
N PHE A 55 22.45 0.46 -7.60
CA PHE A 55 23.80 0.90 -7.93
C PHE A 55 23.90 2.39 -8.33
N GLU A 56 23.22 3.27 -7.59
CA GLU A 56 23.08 4.69 -7.88
C GLU A 56 24.41 5.38 -8.25
N LYS A 57 25.49 5.06 -7.54
CA LYS A 57 26.83 5.61 -7.81
C LYS A 57 27.35 5.26 -9.22
N PHE A 58 27.03 4.06 -9.73
CA PHE A 58 27.42 3.61 -11.05
C PHE A 58 26.57 4.27 -12.14
N PHE A 59 25.26 4.26 -11.97
CA PHE A 59 24.31 4.81 -12.94
C PHE A 59 24.42 6.32 -13.07
N ASN A 60 24.72 7.04 -11.99
CA ASN A 60 24.98 8.46 -12.02
C ASN A 60 26.22 8.82 -12.88
N LYS A 61 27.25 7.94 -12.92
CA LYS A 61 28.45 8.14 -13.76
C LYS A 61 28.15 8.04 -15.27
N ILE A 62 27.16 7.24 -15.66
CA ILE A 62 26.77 7.06 -17.08
C ILE A 62 25.54 7.89 -17.45
N GLY A 63 25.14 8.86 -16.59
CA GLY A 63 24.05 9.80 -16.88
C GLY A 63 22.63 9.20 -16.82
N LEU A 64 22.47 7.97 -16.38
CA LEU A 64 21.15 7.37 -16.18
C LEU A 64 20.52 7.92 -14.91
N LYS A 65 19.37 8.58 -15.08
CA LYS A 65 18.53 9.09 -13.99
C LYS A 65 17.36 8.15 -13.72
N LYS A 66 16.81 8.24 -12.53
CA LYS A 66 15.57 7.59 -12.12
C LYS A 66 14.44 7.87 -13.13
N ILE A 67 13.65 6.86 -13.47
CA ILE A 67 12.55 6.99 -14.46
C ILE A 67 11.39 7.84 -13.90
N SER A 68 11.22 7.87 -12.58
CA SER A 68 10.16 8.68 -11.96
C SER A 68 10.57 10.13 -11.81
N TYR A 69 9.70 11.03 -12.26
CA TYR A 69 9.81 12.46 -11.97
C TYR A 69 9.68 12.70 -10.45
N GLY A 70 10.68 13.38 -9.90
CA GLY A 70 10.67 13.85 -8.49
C GLY A 70 11.78 13.23 -7.66
N TYR A 71 12.26 14.04 -6.81
CA TYR A 71 13.13 13.92 -5.63
C TYR A 71 13.95 12.64 -5.40
N GLU A 72 14.81 12.72 -4.41
CA GLU A 72 15.70 11.67 -3.87
C GLU A 72 15.07 10.28 -3.87
N SER A 73 15.89 9.25 -4.00
CA SER A 73 15.43 7.84 -3.90
C SER A 73 14.72 7.59 -2.58
N PHE A 74 13.62 6.87 -2.62
CA PHE A 74 12.95 6.45 -1.39
C PHE A 74 13.85 5.53 -0.58
N SER A 75 13.76 5.65 0.73
CA SER A 75 14.37 4.72 1.67
C SER A 75 13.40 3.57 1.97
N SER A 76 13.92 2.34 2.04
CA SER A 76 13.15 1.19 2.46
C SER A 76 12.75 1.30 3.93
N GLY A 77 11.53 0.92 4.25
CA GLY A 77 11.09 0.69 5.62
C GLY A 77 11.85 -0.49 6.25
N TYR A 78 11.87 -0.53 7.56
CA TYR A 78 12.62 -1.54 8.30
C TYR A 78 11.87 -2.87 8.42
N GLN A 79 10.60 -2.81 8.85
CA GLN A 79 9.81 -3.99 9.17
C GLN A 79 8.33 -3.76 8.90
N ARG A 80 7.66 -4.78 8.33
CA ARG A 80 6.19 -4.80 8.28
C ARG A 80 5.66 -5.19 9.65
N LYS A 81 4.71 -4.40 10.15
CA LYS A 81 3.99 -4.66 11.40
C LYS A 81 2.51 -4.60 11.15
N LEU A 82 1.77 -5.38 11.92
CA LEU A 82 0.33 -5.25 11.98
C LEU A 82 -0.04 -3.85 12.45
N ILE A 83 -0.94 -3.19 11.75
CA ILE A 83 -1.52 -1.93 12.21
C ILE A 83 -2.76 -2.25 13.01
N SER A 84 -2.83 -1.73 14.24
CA SER A 84 -3.96 -1.89 15.15
C SER A 84 -4.63 -0.56 15.41
N ILE A 85 -5.90 -0.46 15.10
CA ILE A 85 -6.76 0.68 15.41
C ILE A 85 -7.57 0.31 16.66
N LYS A 86 -6.98 0.57 17.84
CA LYS A 86 -7.49 0.09 19.14
C LYS A 86 -8.94 0.49 19.41
N ASN A 87 -9.31 1.73 19.15
CA ASN A 87 -10.67 2.25 19.36
C ASN A 87 -11.73 1.65 18.40
N LYS A 88 -11.29 0.91 17.37
CA LYS A 88 -12.14 0.19 16.40
C LYS A 88 -12.09 -1.32 16.58
N ASN A 89 -11.19 -1.84 17.41
CA ASN A 89 -10.86 -3.27 17.45
C ASN A 89 -10.62 -3.84 16.05
N PHE A 90 -9.85 -3.11 15.24
CA PHE A 90 -9.58 -3.44 13.85
C PHE A 90 -8.09 -3.49 13.61
N ASN A 91 -7.62 -4.63 13.13
CA ASN A 91 -6.23 -4.88 12.79
C ASN A 91 -6.12 -5.24 11.32
N PHE A 92 -5.03 -4.83 10.68
CA PHE A 92 -4.78 -5.19 9.30
C PHE A 92 -3.29 -5.25 8.96
N ILE A 93 -2.97 -5.97 7.89
CA ILE A 93 -1.64 -6.02 7.30
C ILE A 93 -1.55 -4.93 6.23
N PRO A 94 -0.63 -3.96 6.37
CA PRO A 94 -0.43 -2.91 5.37
C PRO A 94 0.42 -3.41 4.20
N LEU A 95 -0.02 -3.11 2.97
CA LEU A 95 0.74 -3.31 1.74
C LEU A 95 0.65 -2.07 0.86
N ILE A 96 1.79 -1.61 0.34
CA ILE A 96 1.84 -0.46 -0.56
C ILE A 96 2.20 -0.94 -1.96
N CYS A 97 1.27 -0.73 -2.91
CA CYS A 97 1.45 -0.94 -4.34
C CYS A 97 2.04 -2.33 -4.66
N TYR A 98 3.22 -2.37 -5.23
CA TYR A 98 3.95 -3.55 -5.68
C TYR A 98 4.20 -4.61 -4.59
N GLU A 99 4.08 -4.28 -3.32
CA GLU A 99 4.25 -5.26 -2.24
C GLU A 99 3.24 -6.41 -2.30
N ILE A 100 2.09 -6.20 -2.94
CA ILE A 100 1.04 -7.22 -3.11
C ILE A 100 1.48 -8.42 -3.97
N ILE A 101 2.51 -8.26 -4.82
CA ILE A 101 2.94 -9.33 -5.72
C ILE A 101 3.75 -10.43 -5.03
N TYR A 102 4.36 -10.13 -3.88
CA TYR A 102 5.27 -11.06 -3.21
C TYR A 102 4.52 -12.16 -2.46
N SER A 103 4.59 -13.39 -2.98
CA SER A 103 4.05 -14.60 -2.37
C SER A 103 4.86 -15.03 -1.15
N GLY A 104 4.20 -15.61 -0.14
CA GLY A 104 4.83 -16.24 1.03
C GLY A 104 5.60 -15.28 1.95
N ARG A 105 5.50 -13.96 1.76
CA ARG A 105 6.28 -12.97 2.49
C ARG A 105 5.43 -11.93 3.23
N ILE A 106 4.14 -12.17 3.32
CA ILE A 106 3.20 -11.27 3.98
C ILE A 106 2.88 -11.72 5.38
N ASN A 107 3.01 -13.01 5.65
CA ASN A 107 2.63 -13.64 6.93
C ASN A 107 3.42 -13.03 8.10
N LEU A 108 2.67 -12.41 9.01
CA LEU A 108 3.16 -11.76 10.23
C LEU A 108 2.71 -12.49 11.51
N ASN A 109 2.56 -13.83 11.50
CA ASN A 109 1.89 -14.55 12.59
C ASN A 109 0.46 -14.01 12.79
N SER A 110 -0.32 -14.02 11.76
CA SER A 110 -1.43 -13.12 11.55
C SER A 110 -2.79 -13.67 11.99
N ASP A 111 -2.85 -14.53 12.99
CA ASP A 111 -4.11 -14.94 13.61
C ASP A 111 -4.86 -13.75 14.25
N LYS A 112 -4.16 -12.61 14.37
CA LYS A 112 -4.70 -11.38 14.95
C LYS A 112 -5.48 -10.50 13.98
N THR A 113 -5.54 -10.84 12.69
CA THR A 113 -6.32 -10.10 11.69
C THR A 113 -6.81 -10.96 10.55
N ASN A 114 -7.96 -10.60 10.02
CA ASN A 114 -8.53 -11.18 8.81
C ASN A 114 -8.39 -10.24 7.59
N PHE A 115 -7.66 -9.13 7.70
CA PHE A 115 -7.64 -8.09 6.69
C PHE A 115 -6.22 -7.74 6.22
N ILE A 116 -6.11 -7.56 4.92
CA ILE A 116 -5.00 -6.89 4.23
C ILE A 116 -5.55 -5.60 3.65
N ILE A 117 -4.90 -4.47 3.89
CA ILE A 117 -5.18 -3.22 3.19
C ILE A 117 -4.04 -2.93 2.22
N ASN A 118 -4.39 -2.85 0.94
CA ASN A 118 -3.46 -2.51 -0.13
C ASN A 118 -3.84 -1.17 -0.74
N ILE A 119 -2.95 -0.19 -0.64
CA ILE A 119 -3.06 1.09 -1.37
C ILE A 119 -2.10 1.07 -2.54
N SER A 120 -2.52 1.56 -3.70
CA SER A 120 -1.73 1.47 -4.94
C SER A 120 -1.91 2.69 -5.84
N GLU A 121 -0.85 3.01 -6.58
CA GLU A 121 -0.89 3.88 -7.74
C GLU A 121 -0.58 3.04 -8.97
N ASP A 122 -1.60 2.75 -9.78
CA ASP A 122 -1.47 1.91 -10.96
C ASP A 122 -1.28 2.72 -12.26
N GLY A 123 -1.29 4.04 -12.18
CA GLY A 123 -1.04 4.93 -13.31
C GLY A 123 0.31 4.73 -14.01
N TRP A 124 1.27 4.13 -13.32
CA TRP A 124 2.56 3.71 -13.86
C TRP A 124 2.46 2.75 -15.04
N PHE A 125 1.40 1.93 -15.08
CA PHE A 125 1.20 0.94 -16.12
C PHE A 125 0.60 1.52 -17.40
N GLY A 126 0.10 2.78 -17.36
CA GLY A 126 -0.60 3.42 -18.49
C GLY A 126 -1.76 2.57 -19.02
N ASN A 127 -2.05 2.71 -20.30
CA ASN A 127 -3.07 1.92 -20.99
C ASN A 127 -2.52 0.54 -21.41
N SER A 128 -2.28 -0.34 -20.45
CA SER A 128 -1.74 -1.67 -20.66
C SER A 128 -2.51 -2.73 -19.89
N ILE A 129 -2.11 -3.99 -20.01
CA ILE A 129 -2.61 -5.11 -19.19
C ILE A 129 -2.11 -5.04 -17.75
N GLY A 130 -1.12 -4.18 -17.45
CA GLY A 130 -0.45 -4.08 -16.15
C GLY A 130 -1.38 -3.93 -14.96
N PRO A 131 -2.36 -3.00 -14.95
CA PRO A 131 -3.31 -2.85 -13.86
C PRO A 131 -4.09 -4.14 -13.55
N TYR A 132 -4.50 -4.88 -14.57
CA TYR A 132 -5.23 -6.15 -14.42
C TYR A 132 -4.34 -7.26 -13.87
N GLN A 133 -3.09 -7.36 -14.32
CA GLN A 133 -2.11 -8.30 -13.77
C GLN A 133 -1.81 -7.97 -12.31
N HIS A 134 -1.56 -6.69 -12.00
CA HIS A 134 -1.32 -6.24 -10.64
C HIS A 134 -2.53 -6.51 -9.72
N PHE A 135 -3.74 -6.26 -10.20
CA PHE A 135 -4.97 -6.60 -9.49
C PHE A 135 -5.11 -8.11 -9.23
N SER A 136 -4.75 -8.96 -10.19
CA SER A 136 -4.82 -10.41 -10.04
C SER A 136 -3.97 -10.91 -8.87
N HIS A 137 -2.83 -10.26 -8.58
CA HIS A 137 -2.04 -10.58 -7.39
C HIS A 137 -2.79 -10.30 -6.08
N SER A 138 -3.70 -9.34 -6.05
CA SER A 138 -4.54 -9.09 -4.87
C SER A 138 -5.47 -10.26 -4.58
N LYS A 139 -6.00 -10.91 -5.63
CA LYS A 139 -6.82 -12.14 -5.49
C LYS A 139 -5.98 -13.30 -4.98
N PHE A 140 -4.76 -13.48 -5.53
CA PHE A 140 -3.85 -14.52 -5.06
C PHE A 140 -3.45 -14.31 -3.59
N ARG A 141 -3.19 -13.07 -3.18
CA ARG A 141 -2.87 -12.77 -1.76
C ARG A 141 -4.06 -13.07 -0.85
N ALA A 142 -5.28 -12.76 -1.26
CA ALA A 142 -6.47 -13.08 -0.50
C ALA A 142 -6.59 -14.60 -0.24
N ILE A 143 -6.35 -15.42 -1.28
CA ILE A 143 -6.42 -16.89 -1.19
C ILE A 143 -5.27 -17.44 -0.35
N GLU A 144 -4.04 -17.02 -0.64
CA GLU A 144 -2.83 -17.52 -0.01
C GLU A 144 -2.80 -17.26 1.49
N GLU A 145 -3.20 -16.08 1.90
CA GLU A 145 -3.21 -15.66 3.30
C GLU A 145 -4.52 -16.01 4.02
N GLY A 146 -5.54 -16.48 3.29
CA GLY A 146 -6.87 -16.75 3.84
C GLY A 146 -7.55 -15.50 4.41
N LYS A 147 -7.29 -14.30 3.80
CA LYS A 147 -7.71 -13.00 4.33
C LYS A 147 -8.49 -12.18 3.34
N TYR A 148 -9.35 -11.31 3.86
CA TYR A 148 -9.97 -10.28 3.05
C TYR A 148 -8.93 -9.26 2.58
N VAL A 149 -9.00 -8.86 1.31
CA VAL A 149 -8.19 -7.76 0.78
C VAL A 149 -9.09 -6.57 0.48
N ILE A 150 -8.77 -5.44 1.11
CA ILE A 150 -9.34 -4.13 0.79
C ILE A 150 -8.27 -3.40 -0.02
N ARG A 151 -8.53 -3.23 -1.31
CA ARG A 151 -7.63 -2.55 -2.23
C ARG A 151 -8.21 -1.21 -2.64
N SER A 152 -7.43 -0.15 -2.46
CA SER A 152 -7.69 1.17 -3.02
C SER A 152 -6.58 1.50 -4.01
N ALA A 153 -6.93 1.64 -5.29
CA ALA A 153 -5.97 1.91 -6.35
C ALA A 153 -6.34 3.18 -7.10
N ASN A 154 -5.40 4.11 -7.19
CA ASN A 154 -5.50 5.25 -8.08
C ASN A 154 -5.12 4.80 -9.49
N ASN A 155 -5.92 5.18 -10.52
CA ASN A 155 -5.78 4.73 -11.90
C ASN A 155 -5.72 3.20 -12.08
N GLY A 156 -6.29 2.46 -11.15
CA GLY A 156 -6.33 1.00 -11.15
C GLY A 156 -7.63 0.47 -10.58
N ILE A 157 -7.73 -0.85 -10.45
CA ILE A 157 -8.93 -1.52 -9.95
C ILE A 157 -8.94 -1.48 -8.43
N SER A 158 -9.94 -0.80 -7.84
CA SER A 158 -10.22 -0.85 -6.41
C SER A 158 -11.20 -1.96 -6.12
N ALA A 159 -10.98 -2.74 -5.06
CA ALA A 159 -11.84 -3.87 -4.79
C ALA A 159 -11.84 -4.30 -3.33
N TYR A 160 -12.93 -4.98 -2.97
CA TYR A 160 -13.06 -5.78 -1.77
C TYR A 160 -13.13 -7.27 -2.15
N ILE A 161 -12.17 -8.06 -1.67
CA ILE A 161 -11.94 -9.43 -2.10
C ILE A 161 -12.03 -10.35 -0.88
N SER A 162 -12.77 -11.47 -1.02
CA SER A 162 -12.90 -12.48 0.04
C SER A 162 -11.63 -13.34 0.17
N PRO A 163 -11.47 -14.09 1.30
CA PRO A 163 -10.39 -15.04 1.49
C PRO A 163 -10.31 -16.17 0.44
N LYS A 164 -11.38 -16.37 -0.31
CA LYS A 164 -11.46 -17.34 -1.42
C LYS A 164 -11.14 -16.71 -2.78
N GLY A 165 -10.66 -15.45 -2.81
CA GLY A 165 -10.34 -14.72 -4.04
C GLY A 165 -11.56 -14.22 -4.81
N LYS A 166 -12.79 -14.35 -4.25
CA LYS A 166 -14.01 -13.83 -4.88
C LYS A 166 -14.06 -12.32 -4.69
N ILE A 167 -14.24 -11.58 -5.78
CA ILE A 167 -14.52 -10.14 -5.75
C ILE A 167 -15.93 -9.95 -5.19
N ILE A 168 -16.04 -9.18 -4.12
CA ILE A 168 -17.33 -8.85 -3.47
C ILE A 168 -17.85 -7.54 -4.04
N HIS A 169 -16.98 -6.55 -4.14
CA HIS A 169 -17.25 -5.25 -4.78
C HIS A 169 -16.00 -4.79 -5.51
N GLU A 170 -16.18 -4.08 -6.62
CA GLU A 170 -15.08 -3.47 -7.37
C GLU A 170 -15.49 -2.15 -8.01
N LEU A 171 -14.49 -1.31 -8.26
CA LEU A 171 -14.52 -0.16 -9.15
C LEU A 171 -13.42 -0.37 -10.19
N GLU A 172 -13.78 -0.32 -11.45
CA GLU A 172 -12.83 -0.46 -12.55
C GLU A 172 -11.86 0.74 -12.62
N SER A 173 -10.76 0.57 -13.34
CA SER A 173 -9.68 1.56 -13.42
C SER A 173 -10.13 2.94 -13.94
N THR A 174 -11.22 3.00 -14.69
CA THR A 174 -11.79 4.24 -15.24
C THR A 174 -12.88 4.84 -14.36
N GLN A 175 -13.31 4.13 -13.33
CA GLN A 175 -14.42 4.52 -12.47
C GLN A 175 -13.94 5.30 -11.25
N LYS A 176 -14.72 6.35 -10.91
CA LYS A 176 -14.58 7.06 -9.64
C LYS A 176 -15.77 6.74 -8.76
N GLY A 177 -15.53 6.40 -7.50
CA GLY A 177 -16.63 6.04 -6.61
C GLY A 177 -16.17 5.66 -5.21
N VAL A 178 -17.09 5.07 -4.46
CA VAL A 178 -16.88 4.57 -3.10
C VAL A 178 -17.35 3.13 -3.03
N ILE A 179 -16.54 2.27 -2.45
CA ILE A 179 -16.93 0.92 -2.06
C ILE A 179 -17.23 0.93 -0.57
N GLU A 180 -18.48 0.70 -0.21
CA GLU A 180 -18.86 0.53 1.19
C GLU A 180 -18.66 -0.93 1.61
N VAL A 181 -17.79 -1.14 2.60
CA VAL A 181 -17.55 -2.46 3.18
C VAL A 181 -18.27 -2.55 4.52
N LYS A 182 -19.36 -3.31 4.58
CA LYS A 182 -20.08 -3.55 5.83
C LYS A 182 -19.39 -4.65 6.64
N LYS A 183 -19.38 -4.46 7.97
CA LYS A 183 -18.77 -5.42 8.90
C LYS A 183 -19.43 -6.79 8.74
N PHE A 184 -18.61 -7.82 8.52
CA PHE A 184 -19.07 -9.21 8.52
C PHE A 184 -19.36 -9.68 9.94
N LYS A 185 -20.48 -10.36 10.08
CA LYS A 185 -20.78 -11.15 11.29
C LYS A 185 -19.97 -12.44 11.27
#